data_2f25bd731c435f879bf608df5ddd8b3f
#
_entry.id   2f25bd731c435f879bf608df5ddd8b3f
#
_cell.length_a   1.000
_cell.length_b   1.000
_cell.length_c   1.000
_cell.angle_alpha   90.00
_cell.angle_beta   90.00
_cell.angle_gamma   90.00
#
_symmetry.space_group_name_H-M   'P 1'
#
loop_
_entity.id
_entity.type
_entity.pdbx_description
1 polymer ?
#
loop_
_entity_poly.entity_id
_entity_poly.type
_entity_poly.pdbx_seq_one_letter_code
_entity_poly.pdbx_strand_id
1 'polypeptide(L)'
;MGKRKKSNTNRLLVLVIVLAAVLAGVICLYINVVKDDPVFQFVKHLFSPDNGADTIRSRRTASDKPYDLTDNQRYYKELVNKNSINVLIIGPDETSGSYDTLMIVSLDDRNNTVKLINIPRDIYIDYSNEFKNDLKKAWPKYASSKGIYKINASHVLGKRVDYKNGEGRFKNPEYDFTADIIEEVFNVYIDDIVFIKPSSLRKIVDYFGGVEIDVPYLMKYSDPVQNLKIDIKKGLQTLGGKDAEGFVRYRQGVDEKGKYKSIGDIERKKNQVAFVKAFISQHLNIKNLGKIITIFNDLNSYIDSSVSNPEQASDYGKVAEKLYRNKFIQESEEIECKSVDIEGIYYLELRRN
;
A
#
# COMPACT_ATOMS: atom_id res chain seq x y z
N MET A 1 -49.44 14.14 -62.04
CA MET A 1 -49.19 15.29 -61.13
C MET A 1 -48.74 14.78 -59.75
N GLY A 2 -47.45 14.70 -59.57
CA GLY A 2 -46.83 14.24 -58.26
C GLY A 2 -46.30 15.44 -57.47
N LYS A 3 -46.94 15.79 -56.39
CA LYS A 3 -46.49 16.86 -55.50
C LYS A 3 -45.40 16.37 -54.54
N ARG A 4 -44.29 17.07 -54.61
CA ARG A 4 -43.06 16.97 -53.77
C ARG A 4 -43.32 16.90 -52.23
N LYS A 5 -42.90 15.78 -51.59
CA LYS A 5 -42.64 15.69 -50.17
C LYS A 5 -41.15 15.96 -49.93
N LYS A 6 -40.67 17.18 -50.07
CA LYS A 6 -39.26 17.54 -49.84
C LYS A 6 -39.03 18.61 -48.74
N SER A 7 -39.98 18.85 -47.87
CA SER A 7 -39.88 19.96 -46.90
C SER A 7 -39.65 19.55 -45.43
N ASN A 8 -39.98 18.33 -45.00
CA ASN A 8 -39.90 17.99 -43.58
C ASN A 8 -38.55 17.45 -43.13
N THR A 9 -37.81 16.78 -44.02
CA THR A 9 -36.51 16.18 -43.69
C THR A 9 -35.45 17.25 -43.44
N ASN A 10 -35.45 18.35 -44.19
CA ASN A 10 -34.50 19.45 -44.00
C ASN A 10 -34.80 20.24 -42.72
N ARG A 11 -36.06 20.40 -42.31
CA ARG A 11 -36.44 21.06 -41.07
C ARG A 11 -36.04 20.25 -39.84
N LEU A 12 -36.18 18.92 -39.87
CA LEU A 12 -35.74 18.01 -38.83
C LEU A 12 -34.21 18.00 -38.70
N LEU A 13 -33.50 17.97 -39.83
CA LEU A 13 -32.03 18.04 -39.80
C LEU A 13 -31.51 19.37 -39.26
N VAL A 14 -32.12 20.49 -39.65
CA VAL A 14 -31.77 21.82 -39.09
C VAL A 14 -32.09 21.87 -37.60
N LEU A 15 -33.21 21.30 -37.15
CA LEU A 15 -33.56 21.24 -35.74
C LEU A 15 -32.53 20.42 -34.92
N VAL A 16 -32.10 19.27 -35.43
CA VAL A 16 -31.10 18.42 -34.81
C VAL A 16 -29.74 19.13 -34.75
N ILE A 17 -29.33 19.83 -35.82
CA ILE A 17 -28.09 20.62 -35.84
C ILE A 17 -28.15 21.78 -34.83
N VAL A 18 -29.27 22.48 -34.77
CA VAL A 18 -29.46 23.58 -33.78
C VAL A 18 -29.46 23.04 -32.34
N LEU A 19 -30.14 21.90 -32.11
CA LEU A 19 -30.12 21.26 -30.79
C LEU A 19 -28.70 20.80 -30.37
N ALA A 20 -27.96 20.22 -31.34
CA ALA A 20 -26.56 19.81 -31.12
C ALA A 20 -25.65 21.03 -30.83
N ALA A 21 -25.85 22.14 -31.57
CA ALA A 21 -25.12 23.38 -31.38
C ALA A 21 -25.45 24.05 -30.02
N VAL A 22 -26.73 24.02 -29.61
CA VAL A 22 -27.18 24.52 -28.30
C VAL A 22 -26.61 23.64 -27.17
N LEU A 23 -26.65 22.31 -27.32
CA LEU A 23 -26.04 21.37 -26.39
C LEU A 23 -24.52 21.59 -26.29
N ALA A 24 -23.83 21.75 -27.40
CA ALA A 24 -22.41 22.06 -27.44
C ALA A 24 -22.11 23.41 -26.79
N GLY A 25 -22.94 24.43 -27.06
CA GLY A 25 -22.85 25.75 -26.39
C GLY A 25 -23.07 25.67 -24.90
N VAL A 26 -24.08 24.93 -24.43
CA VAL A 26 -24.36 24.69 -23.01
C VAL A 26 -23.21 23.92 -22.37
N ILE A 27 -22.67 22.89 -23.03
CA ILE A 27 -21.52 22.14 -22.57
C ILE A 27 -20.29 23.05 -22.49
N CYS A 28 -20.02 23.88 -23.49
CA CYS A 28 -18.91 24.84 -23.46
C CYS A 28 -19.08 25.90 -22.37
N LEU A 29 -20.29 26.40 -22.13
CA LEU A 29 -20.60 27.32 -21.03
C LEU A 29 -20.42 26.61 -19.66
N TYR A 30 -20.94 25.40 -19.54
CA TYR A 30 -20.77 24.58 -18.35
C TYR A 30 -19.29 24.31 -18.07
N ILE A 31 -18.52 23.91 -19.07
CA ILE A 31 -17.06 23.69 -18.96
C ILE A 31 -16.34 24.97 -18.50
N ASN A 32 -16.70 26.13 -19.05
CA ASN A 32 -16.08 27.39 -18.68
C ASN A 32 -16.44 27.89 -17.27
N VAL A 33 -17.64 27.55 -16.78
CA VAL A 33 -18.11 27.91 -15.43
C VAL A 33 -17.55 26.98 -14.37
N VAL A 34 -17.39 25.69 -14.70
CA VAL A 34 -16.97 24.65 -13.74
C VAL A 34 -15.54 24.16 -13.96
N LYS A 35 -14.77 24.80 -14.84
CA LYS A 35 -13.39 24.39 -15.13
C LYS A 35 -12.48 24.32 -13.91
N ASP A 36 -12.78 25.15 -12.91
CA ASP A 36 -12.02 25.19 -11.65
C ASP A 36 -12.72 24.37 -10.53
N ASP A 37 -13.86 23.73 -10.84
CA ASP A 37 -14.54 22.85 -9.91
C ASP A 37 -13.73 21.56 -9.72
N PRO A 38 -13.42 21.15 -8.47
CA PRO A 38 -12.64 19.95 -8.20
C PRO A 38 -13.26 18.67 -8.80
N VAL A 39 -14.59 18.57 -8.82
CA VAL A 39 -15.29 17.41 -9.39
C VAL A 39 -15.14 17.37 -10.91
N PHE A 40 -15.20 18.54 -11.56
CA PHE A 40 -15.03 18.63 -13.02
C PHE A 40 -13.60 18.33 -13.44
N GLN A 41 -12.59 18.88 -12.74
CA GLN A 41 -11.19 18.58 -13.00
C GLN A 41 -10.92 17.09 -12.79
N PHE A 42 -11.51 16.49 -11.77
CA PHE A 42 -11.44 15.08 -11.51
C PHE A 42 -12.06 14.22 -12.64
N VAL A 43 -13.29 14.54 -13.09
CA VAL A 43 -13.93 13.83 -14.22
C VAL A 43 -13.09 13.96 -15.48
N LYS A 44 -12.55 15.14 -15.76
CA LYS A 44 -11.62 15.36 -16.88
C LYS A 44 -10.36 14.51 -16.75
N HIS A 45 -9.81 14.39 -15.54
CA HIS A 45 -8.64 13.56 -15.27
C HIS A 45 -8.94 12.06 -15.45
N LEU A 46 -10.10 11.58 -15.01
CA LEU A 46 -10.56 10.20 -15.25
C LEU A 46 -10.63 9.82 -16.73
N PHE A 47 -11.05 10.75 -17.58
CA PHE A 47 -11.20 10.54 -19.02
C PHE A 47 -9.97 11.01 -19.83
N SER A 48 -8.90 11.46 -19.17
CA SER A 48 -7.66 11.78 -19.87
C SER A 48 -7.03 10.51 -20.44
N PRO A 49 -6.34 10.58 -21.60
CA PRO A 49 -5.64 9.44 -22.16
C PRO A 49 -4.40 9.02 -21.35
N ASP A 50 -4.04 9.79 -20.32
CA ASP A 50 -2.98 9.44 -19.38
C ASP A 50 -3.29 8.14 -18.62
N ASN A 51 -2.32 7.25 -18.55
CA ASN A 51 -2.48 5.92 -17.96
C ASN A 51 -2.34 5.90 -16.44
N GLY A 52 -2.27 7.05 -15.76
CA GLY A 52 -2.04 7.19 -14.32
C GLY A 52 -0.63 6.77 -13.87
N ALA A 53 -0.09 5.71 -14.47
CA ALA A 53 1.22 5.18 -14.13
C ALA A 53 2.34 6.17 -14.44
N ASP A 54 2.26 6.85 -15.59
CA ASP A 54 3.28 7.84 -15.98
C ASP A 54 3.17 9.10 -15.12
N THR A 55 1.96 9.47 -14.69
CA THR A 55 1.75 10.55 -13.72
C THR A 55 2.39 10.21 -12.37
N ILE A 56 2.19 8.98 -11.85
CA ILE A 56 2.84 8.55 -10.60
C ILE A 56 4.36 8.58 -10.76
N ARG A 57 4.89 8.01 -11.84
CA ARG A 57 6.35 8.00 -12.10
C ARG A 57 6.94 9.39 -12.27
N SER A 58 6.19 10.35 -12.84
CA SER A 58 6.65 11.73 -13.02
C SER A 58 6.84 12.49 -11.70
N ARG A 59 6.25 12.00 -10.60
CA ARG A 59 6.45 12.54 -9.24
C ARG A 59 7.74 12.05 -8.58
N ARG A 60 8.42 11.05 -9.17
CA ARG A 60 9.68 10.54 -8.64
C ARG A 60 10.75 11.60 -8.66
N THR A 61 11.44 11.73 -7.55
CA THR A 61 12.58 12.65 -7.39
C THR A 61 13.87 11.85 -7.25
N ALA A 62 14.99 12.47 -7.53
CA ALA A 62 16.28 11.90 -7.16
C ALA A 62 16.37 11.72 -5.64
N SER A 63 17.19 10.78 -5.20
CA SER A 63 17.43 10.58 -3.76
C SER A 63 17.97 11.88 -3.15
N ASP A 64 17.33 12.31 -2.07
CA ASP A 64 17.69 13.46 -1.25
C ASP A 64 18.28 13.03 0.11
N LYS A 65 18.76 11.77 0.20
CA LYS A 65 19.44 11.26 1.39
C LYS A 65 20.65 12.11 1.72
N PRO A 66 20.85 12.48 2.99
CA PRO A 66 22.01 13.28 3.39
C PRO A 66 23.33 12.48 3.29
N TYR A 67 23.25 11.15 3.38
CA TYR A 67 24.35 10.17 3.28
C TYR A 67 23.78 8.77 3.06
N ASP A 68 24.64 7.79 2.81
CA ASP A 68 24.23 6.39 2.78
C ASP A 68 23.86 5.92 4.21
N LEU A 69 22.70 5.29 4.35
CA LEU A 69 22.17 4.87 5.65
C LEU A 69 22.81 3.59 6.14
N THR A 70 23.31 2.76 5.24
CA THR A 70 23.90 1.45 5.56
C THR A 70 25.36 1.37 5.10
N ASP A 71 26.12 0.43 5.67
CA ASP A 71 27.46 0.13 5.22
C ASP A 71 27.42 -0.82 4.00
N ASN A 72 27.03 -0.28 2.85
CA ASN A 72 26.88 -1.00 1.58
C ASN A 72 25.99 -2.25 1.65
N GLN A 73 25.00 -2.28 2.56
CA GLN A 73 24.11 -3.40 2.67
C GLN A 73 23.15 -3.45 1.46
N ARG A 74 23.28 -4.49 0.64
CA ARG A 74 22.42 -4.71 -0.53
C ARG A 74 21.92 -6.14 -0.57
N TYR A 75 20.62 -6.27 -0.84
CA TYR A 75 20.04 -7.58 -1.13
C TYR A 75 20.47 -8.04 -2.51
N TYR A 76 20.77 -9.32 -2.68
CA TYR A 76 21.42 -9.85 -3.86
C TYR A 76 20.53 -9.91 -5.12
N LYS A 77 19.20 -9.83 -4.95
CA LYS A 77 18.23 -10.08 -6.01
C LYS A 77 17.39 -8.82 -6.28
N GLU A 78 17.15 -8.53 -7.56
CA GLU A 78 16.15 -7.54 -7.94
C GLU A 78 14.74 -8.05 -7.60
N LEU A 79 13.99 -7.28 -6.80
CA LEU A 79 12.67 -7.66 -6.34
C LEU A 79 11.56 -7.22 -7.29
N VAL A 80 11.77 -6.11 -7.99
CA VAL A 80 10.77 -5.45 -8.85
C VAL A 80 11.42 -4.90 -10.10
N ASN A 81 10.64 -4.71 -11.15
CA ASN A 81 11.10 -3.96 -12.33
C ASN A 81 11.28 -2.48 -11.99
N LYS A 82 12.31 -1.83 -12.56
CA LYS A 82 12.63 -0.39 -12.32
C LYS A 82 11.47 0.56 -12.56
N ASN A 83 10.55 0.19 -13.45
CA ASN A 83 9.38 1.00 -13.78
C ASN A 83 8.12 0.62 -13.01
N SER A 84 8.16 -0.39 -12.15
CA SER A 84 7.03 -0.73 -11.30
C SER A 84 6.71 0.42 -10.34
N ILE A 85 5.44 0.59 -10.04
CA ILE A 85 4.96 1.52 -9.01
C ILE A 85 4.90 0.76 -7.71
N ASN A 86 5.57 1.24 -6.67
CA ASN A 86 5.71 0.51 -5.43
C ASN A 86 5.11 1.29 -4.27
N VAL A 87 4.13 0.70 -3.62
CA VAL A 87 3.49 1.23 -2.42
C VAL A 87 3.97 0.44 -1.22
N LEU A 88 4.52 1.13 -0.22
CA LEU A 88 4.92 0.51 1.04
C LEU A 88 3.73 0.52 2.02
N ILE A 89 3.24 -0.65 2.35
CA ILE A 89 2.25 -0.83 3.41
C ILE A 89 2.98 -1.05 4.73
N ILE A 90 2.66 -0.22 5.71
CA ILE A 90 3.18 -0.29 7.08
C ILE A 90 2.04 -0.64 8.03
N GLY A 91 2.20 -1.71 8.80
CA GLY A 91 1.31 -2.11 9.88
C GLY A 91 2.02 -2.05 11.22
N PRO A 92 1.64 -1.14 12.13
CA PRO A 92 2.24 -1.06 13.44
C PRO A 92 1.70 -2.14 14.39
N ASP A 93 2.51 -2.50 15.39
CA ASP A 93 2.02 -3.11 16.62
C ASP A 93 1.32 -2.04 17.47
N GLU A 94 0.12 -2.34 17.97
CA GLU A 94 -0.67 -1.36 18.73
C GLU A 94 -0.04 -0.97 20.09
N THR A 95 0.81 -1.84 20.64
CA THR A 95 1.38 -1.64 21.97
C THR A 95 2.73 -0.92 21.92
N SER A 96 3.62 -1.39 21.04
CA SER A 96 4.99 -0.87 20.93
C SER A 96 5.14 0.22 19.86
N GLY A 97 4.21 0.30 18.92
CA GLY A 97 4.32 1.14 17.73
C GLY A 97 5.35 0.63 16.71
N SER A 98 6.02 -0.47 16.98
CA SER A 98 7.00 -1.06 16.06
C SER A 98 6.34 -1.45 14.74
N TYR A 99 7.06 -1.32 13.64
CA TYR A 99 6.56 -1.71 12.33
C TYR A 99 6.57 -3.23 12.16
N ASP A 100 5.48 -3.87 12.58
CA ASP A 100 5.34 -5.33 12.57
C ASP A 100 5.04 -5.91 11.19
N THR A 101 4.50 -5.09 10.31
CA THR A 101 4.27 -5.42 8.90
C THR A 101 4.92 -4.35 8.04
N LEU A 102 5.82 -4.79 7.16
CA LEU A 102 6.41 -4.01 6.08
C LEU A 102 6.20 -4.80 4.79
N MET A 103 5.33 -4.31 3.90
CA MET A 103 4.99 -5.00 2.66
C MET A 103 5.04 -4.03 1.49
N ILE A 104 5.77 -4.37 0.44
CA ILE A 104 5.73 -3.65 -0.82
C ILE A 104 4.65 -4.29 -1.70
N VAL A 105 3.70 -3.48 -2.16
CA VAL A 105 2.79 -3.81 -3.25
C VAL A 105 3.34 -3.17 -4.51
N SER A 106 3.88 -3.98 -5.39
CA SER A 106 4.48 -3.55 -6.65
C SER A 106 3.51 -3.75 -7.80
N LEU A 107 3.19 -2.67 -8.51
CA LEU A 107 2.27 -2.63 -9.65
C LEU A 107 3.09 -2.47 -10.94
N ASP A 108 3.18 -3.51 -11.72
CA ASP A 108 3.83 -3.49 -13.03
C ASP A 108 2.76 -3.44 -14.13
N ASP A 109 2.41 -2.24 -14.56
CA ASP A 109 1.40 -1.98 -15.57
C ASP A 109 1.86 -2.32 -17.00
N ARG A 110 3.15 -2.60 -17.20
CA ARG A 110 3.73 -3.02 -18.48
C ARG A 110 3.71 -4.53 -18.64
N ASN A 111 4.01 -5.27 -17.57
CA ASN A 111 3.99 -6.74 -17.56
C ASN A 111 2.72 -7.33 -16.95
N ASN A 112 1.77 -6.47 -16.57
CA ASN A 112 0.50 -6.88 -16.02
C ASN A 112 0.61 -7.72 -14.74
N THR A 113 1.49 -7.32 -13.83
CA THR A 113 1.78 -8.07 -12.61
C THR A 113 1.53 -7.21 -11.38
N VAL A 114 0.92 -7.81 -10.36
CA VAL A 114 0.84 -7.28 -9.01
C VAL A 114 1.67 -8.20 -8.12
N LYS A 115 2.82 -7.71 -7.62
CA LYS A 115 3.72 -8.48 -6.78
C LYS A 115 3.67 -8.01 -5.34
N LEU A 116 3.52 -8.96 -4.41
CA LEU A 116 3.54 -8.71 -2.97
C LEU A 116 4.86 -9.18 -2.39
N ILE A 117 5.59 -8.27 -1.74
CA ILE A 117 6.90 -8.55 -1.14
C ILE A 117 6.81 -8.20 0.35
N ASN A 118 6.82 -9.23 1.18
CA ASN A 118 6.78 -9.05 2.63
C ASN A 118 8.21 -8.95 3.18
N ILE A 119 8.57 -7.79 3.73
CA ILE A 119 9.89 -7.56 4.32
C ILE A 119 9.89 -8.08 5.76
N PRO A 120 10.79 -9.01 6.11
CA PRO A 120 10.90 -9.51 7.48
C PRO A 120 11.30 -8.39 8.45
N ARG A 121 10.50 -8.20 9.49
CA ARG A 121 10.68 -7.12 10.48
C ARG A 121 11.97 -7.21 11.30
N ASP A 122 12.54 -8.40 11.43
CA ASP A 122 13.73 -8.69 12.22
C ASP A 122 15.03 -8.62 11.41
N ILE A 123 14.99 -8.12 10.16
CA ILE A 123 16.20 -7.92 9.35
C ILE A 123 17.16 -7.00 10.10
N TYR A 124 18.42 -7.48 10.24
CA TYR A 124 19.51 -6.68 10.73
C TYR A 124 19.90 -5.63 9.71
N ILE A 125 19.95 -4.37 10.13
CA ILE A 125 20.44 -3.25 9.34
C ILE A 125 21.82 -2.85 9.83
N ASP A 126 22.80 -2.95 8.94
CA ASP A 126 24.17 -2.54 9.18
C ASP A 126 24.31 -1.04 8.86
N TYR A 127 23.94 -0.22 9.81
CA TYR A 127 23.94 1.23 9.63
C TYR A 127 25.34 1.79 9.38
N SER A 128 25.46 2.80 8.53
CA SER A 128 26.69 3.54 8.23
C SER A 128 27.24 4.25 9.48
N ASN A 129 28.51 4.59 9.45
CA ASN A 129 29.14 5.34 10.53
C ASN A 129 28.58 6.76 10.63
N GLU A 130 28.25 7.38 9.51
CA GLU A 130 27.63 8.70 9.43
C GLU A 130 26.29 8.70 10.17
N PHE A 131 25.42 7.76 9.85
CA PHE A 131 24.14 7.62 10.54
C PHE A 131 24.31 7.30 12.04
N LYS A 132 25.21 6.38 12.39
CA LYS A 132 25.50 6.05 13.81
C LYS A 132 25.98 7.28 14.59
N ASN A 133 26.77 8.17 13.97
CA ASN A 133 27.22 9.40 14.58
C ASN A 133 26.06 10.38 14.83
N ASP A 134 25.16 10.56 13.87
CA ASP A 134 23.99 11.42 14.05
C ASP A 134 23.01 10.83 15.08
N LEU A 135 22.80 9.53 15.06
CA LEU A 135 22.00 8.85 16.07
C LEU A 135 22.60 9.01 17.48
N LYS A 136 23.92 8.92 17.61
CA LYS A 136 24.61 9.15 18.89
C LYS A 136 24.44 10.56 19.42
N LYS A 137 24.43 11.57 18.55
CA LYS A 137 24.14 12.96 18.93
C LYS A 137 22.70 13.12 19.41
N ALA A 138 21.73 12.58 18.64
CA ALA A 138 20.31 12.71 18.93
C ALA A 138 19.84 11.81 20.10
N TRP A 139 20.50 10.66 20.27
CA TRP A 139 20.14 9.66 21.28
C TRP A 139 21.39 8.94 21.83
N PRO A 140 22.16 9.53 22.77
CA PRO A 140 23.43 8.98 23.24
C PRO A 140 23.35 7.56 23.81
N LYS A 141 22.17 7.15 24.29
CA LYS A 141 21.93 5.81 24.89
C LYS A 141 21.35 4.79 23.90
N TYR A 142 21.35 5.07 22.60
CA TYR A 142 20.70 4.18 21.61
C TYR A 142 21.27 2.76 21.63
N ALA A 143 22.58 2.61 21.85
CA ALA A 143 23.24 1.32 21.86
C ALA A 143 22.76 0.37 22.98
N SER A 144 22.15 0.90 24.04
CA SER A 144 21.54 0.09 25.10
C SER A 144 20.14 -0.42 24.76
N SER A 145 19.55 0.03 23.65
CA SER A 145 18.21 -0.38 23.22
C SER A 145 18.28 -1.69 22.45
N LYS A 146 17.76 -2.76 23.03
CA LYS A 146 17.73 -4.08 22.41
C LYS A 146 16.95 -4.05 21.10
N GLY A 147 17.50 -4.65 20.06
CA GLY A 147 16.85 -4.79 18.75
C GLY A 147 16.77 -3.50 17.92
N ILE A 148 17.50 -2.44 18.29
CA ILE A 148 17.51 -1.16 17.56
C ILE A 148 18.02 -1.29 16.10
N TYR A 149 18.79 -2.31 15.81
CA TYR A 149 19.28 -2.63 14.48
C TYR A 149 18.31 -3.46 13.64
N LYS A 150 17.11 -3.76 14.15
CA LYS A 150 16.06 -4.40 13.33
C LYS A 150 15.37 -3.35 12.44
N ILE A 151 15.04 -3.74 11.21
CA ILE A 151 14.36 -2.82 10.28
C ILE A 151 13.02 -2.28 10.84
N ASN A 152 12.34 -3.05 11.72
CA ASN A 152 11.11 -2.60 12.35
C ASN A 152 11.30 -1.44 13.36
N ALA A 153 12.54 -1.15 13.74
CA ALA A 153 12.87 0.01 14.59
C ALA A 153 13.10 1.29 13.78
N SER A 154 13.03 1.25 12.45
CA SER A 154 13.30 2.39 11.57
C SER A 154 12.48 3.63 11.94
N HIS A 155 11.21 3.47 12.36
CA HIS A 155 10.35 4.57 12.81
C HIS A 155 10.95 5.32 14.01
N VAL A 156 11.45 4.60 15.01
CA VAL A 156 12.09 5.22 16.18
C VAL A 156 13.34 5.98 15.78
N LEU A 157 14.14 5.39 14.90
CA LEU A 157 15.39 5.98 14.43
C LEU A 157 15.15 7.25 13.64
N GLY A 158 14.28 7.20 12.63
CA GLY A 158 13.91 8.36 11.81
C GLY A 158 13.40 9.52 12.65
N LYS A 159 12.51 9.22 13.61
CA LYS A 159 11.98 10.22 14.54
C LYS A 159 13.07 10.82 15.45
N ARG A 160 13.97 9.99 15.98
CA ARG A 160 15.01 10.43 16.92
C ARG A 160 16.03 11.36 16.29
N VAL A 161 16.41 11.11 15.04
CA VAL A 161 17.35 11.96 14.29
C VAL A 161 16.66 13.11 13.56
N ASP A 162 15.33 13.23 13.68
CA ASP A 162 14.53 14.20 12.90
C ASP A 162 14.90 14.15 11.41
N TYR A 163 14.83 12.94 10.85
CA TYR A 163 15.36 12.64 9.52
C TYR A 163 14.83 13.60 8.46
N LYS A 164 15.74 14.22 7.70
CA LYS A 164 15.45 15.27 6.72
C LYS A 164 14.65 16.46 7.28
N ASN A 165 14.69 16.69 8.60
CA ASN A 165 13.93 17.74 9.30
C ASN A 165 12.42 17.70 8.98
N GLY A 166 11.88 16.52 8.65
CA GLY A 166 10.49 16.37 8.24
C GLY A 166 10.13 16.91 6.86
N GLU A 167 11.11 17.32 6.05
CA GLU A 167 10.90 17.90 4.72
C GLU A 167 11.17 16.91 3.57
N GLY A 168 11.30 15.62 3.88
CA GLY A 168 11.43 14.56 2.89
C GLY A 168 10.15 14.35 2.05
N ARG A 169 10.19 13.40 1.13
CA ARG A 169 9.09 13.10 0.18
C ARG A 169 7.74 12.87 0.85
N PHE A 170 7.75 12.24 2.01
CA PHE A 170 6.53 11.89 2.75
C PHE A 170 6.22 12.86 3.88
N LYS A 171 7.04 13.91 4.06
CA LYS A 171 6.90 14.93 5.12
C LYS A 171 6.73 14.33 6.51
N ASN A 172 7.39 13.21 6.75
CA ASN A 172 7.37 12.48 8.00
C ASN A 172 8.71 11.77 8.20
N PRO A 173 9.51 12.15 9.23
CA PRO A 173 10.83 11.57 9.48
C PRO A 173 10.83 10.04 9.59
N GLU A 174 9.76 9.45 10.15
CA GLU A 174 9.64 8.00 10.32
C GLU A 174 9.45 7.31 8.97
N TYR A 175 8.61 7.89 8.11
CA TYR A 175 8.29 7.33 6.79
C TYR A 175 9.45 7.51 5.82
N ASP A 176 10.01 8.71 5.76
CA ASP A 176 11.14 9.01 4.89
C ASP A 176 12.36 8.13 5.21
N PHE A 177 12.67 7.96 6.50
CA PHE A 177 13.77 7.09 6.93
C PHE A 177 13.52 5.62 6.60
N THR A 178 12.30 5.12 6.86
CA THR A 178 11.94 3.73 6.56
C THR A 178 11.97 3.45 5.07
N ALA A 179 11.44 4.35 4.24
CA ALA A 179 11.48 4.21 2.79
C ALA A 179 12.92 4.22 2.26
N ASP A 180 13.74 5.18 2.69
CA ASP A 180 15.11 5.30 2.22
C ASP A 180 16.00 4.10 2.60
N ILE A 181 15.78 3.48 3.78
CA ILE A 181 16.44 2.21 4.13
C ILE A 181 16.00 1.08 3.20
N ILE A 182 14.68 0.95 2.95
CA ILE A 182 14.15 -0.08 2.07
C ILE A 182 14.67 0.11 0.65
N GLU A 183 14.66 1.33 0.14
CA GLU A 183 15.21 1.69 -1.17
C GLU A 183 16.69 1.35 -1.28
N GLU A 184 17.45 1.70 -0.25
CA GLU A 184 18.88 1.46 -0.23
C GLU A 184 19.22 -0.02 -0.17
N VAL A 185 18.56 -0.78 0.71
CA VAL A 185 18.85 -2.21 0.92
C VAL A 185 18.34 -3.08 -0.22
N PHE A 186 17.16 -2.78 -0.77
CA PHE A 186 16.50 -3.64 -1.75
C PHE A 186 16.55 -3.11 -3.19
N ASN A 187 17.15 -1.96 -3.42
CA ASN A 187 17.24 -1.31 -4.74
C ASN A 187 15.86 -1.15 -5.41
N VAL A 188 14.89 -0.70 -4.64
CA VAL A 188 13.52 -0.40 -5.08
C VAL A 188 13.24 1.08 -4.85
N TYR A 189 12.35 1.67 -5.64
CA TYR A 189 11.85 3.02 -5.36
C TYR A 189 10.47 2.92 -4.73
N ILE A 190 10.21 3.59 -3.62
CA ILE A 190 8.91 3.66 -2.97
C ILE A 190 8.18 4.92 -3.44
N ASP A 191 7.10 4.72 -4.18
CA ASP A 191 6.31 5.83 -4.73
C ASP A 191 5.41 6.46 -3.66
N ASP A 192 4.73 5.62 -2.87
CA ASP A 192 3.82 6.07 -1.81
C ASP A 192 3.83 5.11 -0.60
N ILE A 193 3.37 5.63 0.54
CA ILE A 193 3.25 4.90 1.79
C ILE A 193 1.80 4.86 2.23
N VAL A 194 1.38 3.71 2.75
CA VAL A 194 0.07 3.52 3.38
C VAL A 194 0.28 2.88 4.75
N PHE A 195 -0.08 3.61 5.80
CA PHE A 195 0.03 3.18 7.18
C PHE A 195 -1.34 2.72 7.69
N ILE A 196 -1.44 1.43 8.01
CA ILE A 196 -2.70 0.77 8.36
C ILE A 196 -2.65 0.24 9.78
N LYS A 197 -3.31 0.93 10.71
CA LYS A 197 -3.52 0.40 12.06
C LYS A 197 -4.46 -0.81 12.04
N PRO A 198 -4.40 -1.72 13.01
CA PRO A 198 -5.36 -2.83 13.11
C PRO A 198 -6.83 -2.38 13.12
N SER A 199 -7.13 -1.27 13.80
CA SER A 199 -8.46 -0.66 13.80
C SER A 199 -8.90 -0.14 12.42
N SER A 200 -7.95 0.35 11.62
CA SER A 200 -8.21 0.79 10.24
C SER A 200 -8.47 -0.40 9.33
N LEU A 201 -7.69 -1.48 9.48
CA LEU A 201 -7.91 -2.71 8.72
C LEU A 201 -9.33 -3.25 8.93
N ARG A 202 -9.83 -3.26 10.19
CA ARG A 202 -11.21 -3.65 10.48
C ARG A 202 -12.21 -2.85 9.66
N LYS A 203 -12.09 -1.52 9.69
CA LYS A 203 -13.00 -0.62 8.96
C LYS A 203 -12.94 -0.78 7.46
N ILE A 204 -11.74 -0.95 6.90
CA ILE A 204 -11.56 -1.20 5.47
C ILE A 204 -12.27 -2.49 5.07
N VAL A 205 -12.02 -3.58 5.79
CA VAL A 205 -12.63 -4.88 5.48
C VAL A 205 -14.15 -4.84 5.60
N ASP A 206 -14.67 -4.23 6.66
CA ASP A 206 -16.12 -4.07 6.85
C ASP A 206 -16.75 -3.19 5.76
N TYR A 207 -16.06 -2.12 5.31
CA TYR A 207 -16.51 -1.27 4.22
C TYR A 207 -16.73 -2.04 2.91
N PHE A 208 -15.84 -2.99 2.62
CA PHE A 208 -15.95 -3.86 1.44
C PHE A 208 -16.84 -5.08 1.63
N GLY A 209 -17.40 -5.30 2.82
CA GLY A 209 -18.31 -6.43 3.11
C GLY A 209 -17.59 -7.72 3.47
N GLY A 210 -16.32 -7.67 3.87
CA GLY A 210 -15.52 -8.82 4.27
C GLY A 210 -14.62 -9.36 3.17
N VAL A 211 -13.87 -10.41 3.51
CA VAL A 211 -12.98 -11.14 2.58
C VAL A 211 -13.23 -12.63 2.71
N GLU A 212 -13.62 -13.29 1.64
CA GLU A 212 -13.70 -14.73 1.59
C GLU A 212 -12.32 -15.34 1.47
N ILE A 213 -11.97 -16.23 2.40
CA ILE A 213 -10.66 -16.88 2.45
C ILE A 213 -10.77 -18.27 3.07
N ASP A 214 -9.94 -19.19 2.58
CA ASP A 214 -9.79 -20.51 3.20
C ASP A 214 -8.80 -20.43 4.37
N VAL A 215 -9.32 -20.52 5.58
CA VAL A 215 -8.55 -20.47 6.82
C VAL A 215 -7.85 -21.82 7.03
N PRO A 216 -6.49 -21.86 7.05
CA PRO A 216 -5.75 -23.13 6.96
C PRO A 216 -5.86 -24.01 8.20
N TYR A 217 -6.14 -23.42 9.36
CA TYR A 217 -6.26 -24.11 10.65
C TYR A 217 -7.10 -23.30 11.63
N LEU A 218 -7.55 -23.95 12.73
CA LEU A 218 -8.21 -23.23 13.83
C LEU A 218 -7.26 -22.15 14.38
N MET A 219 -7.74 -20.90 14.43
CA MET A 219 -7.05 -19.76 15.03
C MET A 219 -7.78 -19.36 16.31
N LYS A 220 -7.25 -19.74 17.46
CA LYS A 220 -7.86 -19.43 18.76
C LYS A 220 -6.81 -18.87 19.70
N TYR A 221 -6.94 -17.58 20.04
CA TYR A 221 -5.97 -16.85 20.88
C TYR A 221 -6.69 -15.73 21.64
N SER A 222 -6.23 -15.46 22.84
CA SER A 222 -6.73 -14.32 23.63
C SER A 222 -5.57 -13.60 24.28
N ASP A 223 -5.50 -12.29 24.06
CA ASP A 223 -4.54 -11.39 24.69
C ASP A 223 -5.32 -10.21 25.30
N PRO A 224 -5.59 -10.23 26.61
CA PRO A 224 -6.32 -9.15 27.27
C PRO A 224 -5.57 -7.81 27.26
N VAL A 225 -4.22 -7.83 27.23
CA VAL A 225 -3.40 -6.61 27.22
C VAL A 225 -3.59 -5.83 25.92
N GLN A 226 -3.66 -6.56 24.80
CA GLN A 226 -3.89 -5.97 23.47
C GLN A 226 -5.38 -5.91 23.11
N ASN A 227 -6.29 -6.27 24.01
CA ASN A 227 -7.72 -6.43 23.72
C ASN A 227 -7.99 -7.25 22.46
N LEU A 228 -7.17 -8.28 22.24
CA LEU A 228 -7.23 -9.14 21.05
C LEU A 228 -7.84 -10.49 21.42
N LYS A 229 -8.96 -10.81 20.78
CA LYS A 229 -9.61 -12.11 20.88
C LYS A 229 -9.85 -12.67 19.50
N ILE A 230 -9.17 -13.76 19.18
CA ILE A 230 -9.25 -14.50 17.92
C ILE A 230 -9.97 -15.82 18.17
N ASP A 231 -10.99 -16.13 17.38
CA ASP A 231 -11.71 -17.42 17.39
C ASP A 231 -12.25 -17.68 15.97
N ILE A 232 -11.35 -18.10 15.07
CA ILE A 232 -11.65 -18.30 13.65
C ILE A 232 -11.50 -19.78 13.34
N LYS A 233 -12.55 -20.39 12.82
CA LYS A 233 -12.57 -21.81 12.46
C LYS A 233 -11.74 -22.04 11.18
N LYS A 234 -11.28 -23.27 10.99
CA LYS A 234 -10.68 -23.73 9.75
C LYS A 234 -11.73 -23.81 8.63
N GLY A 235 -11.31 -23.53 7.39
CA GLY A 235 -12.09 -23.70 6.18
C GLY A 235 -12.51 -22.40 5.51
N LEU A 236 -13.18 -22.53 4.37
CA LEU A 236 -13.63 -21.39 3.57
C LEU A 236 -14.73 -20.61 4.30
N GLN A 237 -14.50 -19.32 4.49
CA GLN A 237 -15.44 -18.42 5.16
C GLN A 237 -15.17 -16.95 4.83
N THR A 238 -16.17 -16.11 5.00
CA THR A 238 -15.99 -14.65 4.86
C THR A 238 -15.59 -14.06 6.21
N LEU A 239 -14.40 -13.46 6.26
CA LEU A 239 -13.89 -12.75 7.43
C LEU A 239 -14.36 -11.30 7.39
N GLY A 240 -15.16 -10.88 8.36
CA GLY A 240 -15.40 -9.45 8.64
C GLY A 240 -14.17 -8.80 9.28
N GLY A 241 -14.21 -7.49 9.49
CA GLY A 241 -13.04 -6.72 9.91
C GLY A 241 -12.35 -7.25 11.16
N LYS A 242 -13.12 -7.67 12.19
CA LYS A 242 -12.56 -8.23 13.42
C LYS A 242 -11.81 -9.54 13.18
N ASP A 243 -12.39 -10.44 12.40
CA ASP A 243 -11.79 -11.74 12.13
C ASP A 243 -10.63 -11.60 11.14
N ALA A 244 -10.72 -10.67 10.19
CA ALA A 244 -9.62 -10.30 9.29
C ALA A 244 -8.39 -9.80 10.06
N GLU A 245 -8.59 -8.90 11.05
CA GLU A 245 -7.51 -8.50 11.96
C GLU A 245 -6.93 -9.70 12.69
N GLY A 246 -7.78 -10.54 13.26
CA GLY A 246 -7.38 -11.79 13.93
C GLY A 246 -6.53 -12.66 13.03
N PHE A 247 -6.96 -12.88 11.79
CA PHE A 247 -6.29 -13.72 10.80
C PHE A 247 -4.87 -13.21 10.47
N VAL A 248 -4.70 -11.92 10.21
CA VAL A 248 -3.39 -11.34 9.84
C VAL A 248 -2.45 -11.19 11.05
N ARG A 249 -2.98 -11.16 12.28
CA ARG A 249 -2.20 -11.05 13.52
C ARG A 249 -1.91 -12.40 14.18
N TYR A 250 -2.61 -13.48 13.81
CA TYR A 250 -2.46 -14.78 14.45
C TYR A 250 -1.03 -15.31 14.30
N ARG A 251 -0.38 -15.60 15.42
CA ARG A 251 0.97 -16.14 15.49
C ARG A 251 1.07 -17.35 16.42
N GLN A 252 0.16 -17.44 17.37
CA GLN A 252 0.13 -18.48 18.38
C GLN A 252 -1.28 -18.60 18.96
N GLY A 253 -1.58 -19.74 19.56
CA GLY A 253 -2.86 -19.98 20.22
C GLY A 253 -2.98 -21.41 20.68
N VAL A 254 -4.20 -21.96 20.61
CA VAL A 254 -4.46 -23.35 20.94
C VAL A 254 -5.03 -24.08 19.73
N ASP A 255 -4.67 -25.35 19.59
CA ASP A 255 -5.24 -26.26 18.59
C ASP A 255 -6.63 -26.77 19.01
N GLU A 256 -7.23 -27.63 18.18
CA GLU A 256 -8.55 -28.24 18.41
C GLU A 256 -8.62 -29.07 19.71
N LYS A 257 -7.47 -29.52 20.22
CA LYS A 257 -7.35 -30.29 21.48
C LYS A 257 -7.03 -29.37 22.66
N GLY A 258 -7.01 -28.06 22.48
CA GLY A 258 -6.66 -27.09 23.51
C GLY A 258 -5.16 -27.02 23.83
N LYS A 259 -4.29 -27.67 23.04
CA LYS A 259 -2.85 -27.64 23.23
C LYS A 259 -2.28 -26.38 22.59
N TYR A 260 -1.36 -25.72 23.32
CA TYR A 260 -0.65 -24.55 22.81
C TYR A 260 0.11 -24.87 21.49
N LYS A 261 -0.05 -24.01 20.50
CA LYS A 261 0.62 -24.09 19.22
C LYS A 261 1.06 -22.68 18.78
N SER A 262 2.33 -22.55 18.44
CA SER A 262 2.85 -21.37 17.75
C SER A 262 3.08 -21.70 16.28
N ILE A 263 2.60 -20.84 15.39
CA ILE A 263 2.89 -20.93 13.95
C ILE A 263 4.13 -20.13 13.57
N GLY A 264 4.59 -19.25 14.47
CA GLY A 264 5.74 -18.38 14.24
C GLY A 264 5.46 -17.21 13.29
N ASP A 265 6.50 -16.42 13.05
CA ASP A 265 6.40 -15.20 12.26
C ASP A 265 6.31 -15.48 10.75
N ILE A 266 6.96 -16.54 10.27
CA ILE A 266 6.96 -16.92 8.85
C ILE A 266 5.55 -17.27 8.38
N GLU A 267 4.83 -18.12 9.12
CA GLU A 267 3.47 -18.49 8.76
C GLU A 267 2.49 -17.31 8.89
N ARG A 268 2.69 -16.43 9.88
CA ARG A 268 1.92 -15.18 9.95
C ARG A 268 2.06 -14.34 8.67
N LYS A 269 3.28 -14.20 8.15
CA LYS A 269 3.53 -13.46 6.90
C LYS A 269 2.86 -14.11 5.70
N LYS A 270 2.85 -15.43 5.62
CA LYS A 270 2.10 -16.15 4.56
C LYS A 270 0.61 -15.86 4.66
N ASN A 271 0.04 -15.85 5.87
CA ASN A 271 -1.35 -15.46 6.09
C ASN A 271 -1.61 -14.01 5.65
N GLN A 272 -0.72 -13.07 5.96
CA GLN A 272 -0.84 -11.68 5.52
C GLN A 272 -0.84 -11.57 3.99
N VAL A 273 0.08 -12.24 3.30
CA VAL A 273 0.13 -12.27 1.83
C VAL A 273 -1.13 -12.91 1.25
N ALA A 274 -1.58 -14.04 1.82
CA ALA A 274 -2.80 -14.72 1.38
C ALA A 274 -4.03 -13.81 1.53
N PHE A 275 -4.12 -13.09 2.65
CA PHE A 275 -5.20 -12.13 2.90
C PHE A 275 -5.20 -10.98 1.88
N VAL A 276 -4.05 -10.35 1.64
CA VAL A 276 -3.95 -9.26 0.67
C VAL A 276 -4.27 -9.74 -0.75
N LYS A 277 -3.81 -10.94 -1.13
CA LYS A 277 -4.18 -11.56 -2.42
C LYS A 277 -5.68 -11.77 -2.54
N ALA A 278 -6.32 -12.33 -1.53
CA ALA A 278 -7.76 -12.56 -1.50
C ALA A 278 -8.53 -11.23 -1.58
N PHE A 279 -8.11 -10.22 -0.81
CA PHE A 279 -8.71 -8.88 -0.82
C PHE A 279 -8.63 -8.24 -2.22
N ILE A 280 -7.46 -8.23 -2.84
CA ILE A 280 -7.26 -7.70 -4.19
C ILE A 280 -8.14 -8.45 -5.20
N SER A 281 -8.14 -9.78 -5.17
CA SER A 281 -8.92 -10.59 -6.12
C SER A 281 -10.42 -10.34 -6.06
N GLN A 282 -10.96 -10.08 -4.86
CA GLN A 282 -12.40 -9.91 -4.67
C GLN A 282 -12.85 -8.47 -4.85
N HIS A 283 -12.01 -7.50 -4.47
CA HIS A 283 -12.42 -6.09 -4.41
C HIS A 283 -11.84 -5.22 -5.52
N LEU A 284 -10.77 -5.65 -6.21
CA LEU A 284 -10.31 -5.01 -7.43
C LEU A 284 -11.18 -5.42 -8.61
N ASN A 285 -12.27 -4.68 -8.81
CA ASN A 285 -13.26 -4.93 -9.86
C ASN A 285 -13.82 -3.61 -10.40
N ILE A 286 -14.46 -3.65 -11.60
CA ILE A 286 -14.96 -2.45 -12.28
C ILE A 286 -15.93 -1.64 -11.42
N LYS A 287 -16.76 -2.30 -10.62
CA LYS A 287 -17.72 -1.60 -9.73
C LYS A 287 -17.01 -0.74 -8.69
N ASN A 288 -15.97 -1.26 -8.07
CA ASN A 288 -15.20 -0.53 -7.07
C ASN A 288 -14.28 0.50 -7.70
N LEU A 289 -13.64 0.18 -8.84
CA LEU A 289 -12.82 1.13 -9.59
C LEU A 289 -13.63 2.36 -10.03
N GLY A 290 -14.88 2.17 -10.47
CA GLY A 290 -15.78 3.28 -10.79
C GLY A 290 -16.17 4.15 -9.57
N LYS A 291 -15.84 3.74 -8.35
CA LYS A 291 -16.12 4.46 -7.10
C LYS A 291 -14.85 4.88 -6.36
N ILE A 292 -13.69 4.83 -7.00
CA ILE A 292 -12.39 5.01 -6.32
C ILE A 292 -12.32 6.27 -5.47
N ILE A 293 -12.93 7.36 -5.92
CA ILE A 293 -12.97 8.62 -5.17
C ILE A 293 -13.89 8.56 -3.96
N THR A 294 -15.06 7.96 -4.12
CA THR A 294 -15.95 7.73 -2.98
C THR A 294 -15.25 6.89 -1.93
N ILE A 295 -14.61 5.78 -2.36
CA ILE A 295 -13.83 4.89 -1.49
C ILE A 295 -12.70 5.66 -0.81
N PHE A 296 -11.95 6.47 -1.56
CA PHE A 296 -10.89 7.31 -1.01
C PHE A 296 -11.44 8.27 0.06
N ASN A 297 -12.48 9.02 -0.25
CA ASN A 297 -13.07 9.99 0.68
C ASN A 297 -13.64 9.32 1.94
N ASP A 298 -14.29 8.17 1.79
CA ASP A 298 -14.87 7.42 2.91
C ASP A 298 -13.82 6.81 3.83
N LEU A 299 -12.67 6.36 3.29
CA LEU A 299 -11.63 5.67 4.03
C LEU A 299 -10.45 6.55 4.45
N ASN A 300 -10.24 7.71 3.79
CA ASN A 300 -9.08 8.56 4.03
C ASN A 300 -8.91 9.00 5.50
N SER A 301 -10.01 9.17 6.23
CA SER A 301 -9.96 9.51 7.67
C SER A 301 -9.47 8.36 8.57
N TYR A 302 -9.41 7.14 8.06
CA TYR A 302 -9.01 5.94 8.78
C TYR A 302 -7.62 5.45 8.42
N ILE A 303 -7.06 5.96 7.31
CA ILE A 303 -5.78 5.51 6.76
C ILE A 303 -4.84 6.72 6.76
N ASP A 304 -3.65 6.55 7.31
CA ASP A 304 -2.58 7.53 7.13
C ASP A 304 -1.81 7.14 5.85
N SER A 305 -1.75 8.06 4.88
CA SER A 305 -1.17 7.78 3.56
C SER A 305 -0.51 9.01 2.96
N SER A 306 0.54 8.81 2.20
CA SER A 306 1.13 9.85 1.36
C SER A 306 0.25 10.21 0.16
N VAL A 307 -0.66 9.33 -0.24
CA VAL A 307 -1.74 9.63 -1.21
C VAL A 307 -2.75 10.54 -0.50
N SER A 308 -2.63 11.84 -0.73
CA SER A 308 -3.31 12.87 0.10
C SER A 308 -4.52 13.51 -0.56
N ASN A 309 -4.76 13.28 -1.85
CA ASN A 309 -5.84 13.92 -2.57
C ASN A 309 -6.53 12.97 -3.59
N PRO A 310 -7.76 13.30 -4.02
CA PRO A 310 -8.54 12.49 -4.96
C PRO A 310 -7.86 12.27 -6.32
N GLU A 311 -7.04 13.22 -6.78
CA GLU A 311 -6.35 13.10 -8.09
C GLU A 311 -5.30 12.00 -8.03
N GLN A 312 -4.48 11.97 -6.98
CA GLN A 312 -3.52 10.90 -6.75
C GLN A 312 -4.21 9.53 -6.61
N ALA A 313 -5.33 9.47 -5.88
CA ALA A 313 -6.13 8.25 -5.78
C ALA A 313 -6.67 7.80 -7.15
N SER A 314 -7.07 8.75 -8.01
CA SER A 314 -7.50 8.49 -9.38
C SER A 314 -6.38 7.90 -10.25
N ASP A 315 -5.14 8.37 -10.11
CA ASP A 315 -4.00 7.80 -10.84
C ASP A 315 -3.81 6.32 -10.51
N TYR A 316 -3.87 5.96 -9.22
CA TYR A 316 -3.88 4.56 -8.79
C TYR A 316 -5.08 3.79 -9.32
N GLY A 317 -6.26 4.43 -9.37
CA GLY A 317 -7.47 3.87 -9.97
C GLY A 317 -7.27 3.49 -11.44
N LYS A 318 -6.65 4.37 -12.24
CA LYS A 318 -6.33 4.10 -13.66
C LYS A 318 -5.34 2.94 -13.82
N VAL A 319 -4.29 2.90 -12.99
CA VAL A 319 -3.34 1.78 -12.99
C VAL A 319 -4.05 0.48 -12.64
N ALA A 320 -4.88 0.48 -11.61
CA ALA A 320 -5.64 -0.68 -11.18
C ALA A 320 -6.64 -1.13 -12.25
N GLU A 321 -7.31 -0.21 -12.93
CA GLU A 321 -8.22 -0.50 -14.06
C GLU A 321 -7.48 -1.15 -15.22
N LYS A 322 -6.32 -0.62 -15.62
CA LYS A 322 -5.48 -1.19 -16.67
C LYS A 322 -5.07 -2.62 -16.33
N LEU A 323 -4.56 -2.84 -15.11
CA LEU A 323 -4.18 -4.17 -14.62
C LEU A 323 -5.37 -5.13 -14.61
N TYR A 324 -6.53 -4.70 -14.12
CA TYR A 324 -7.75 -5.50 -14.08
C TYR A 324 -8.23 -5.91 -15.49
N ARG A 325 -8.32 -4.94 -16.43
CA ARG A 325 -8.75 -5.19 -17.81
C ARG A 325 -7.84 -6.17 -18.53
N ASN A 326 -6.56 -6.11 -18.25
CA ASN A 326 -5.55 -6.98 -18.84
C ASN A 326 -5.37 -8.31 -18.07
N LYS A 327 -6.20 -8.62 -17.09
CA LYS A 327 -6.16 -9.88 -16.32
C LYS A 327 -4.80 -10.10 -15.66
N PHE A 328 -4.41 -9.18 -14.78
CA PHE A 328 -3.11 -9.19 -14.10
C PHE A 328 -2.80 -10.52 -13.39
N ILE A 329 -1.52 -10.82 -13.29
CA ILE A 329 -0.99 -11.96 -12.54
C ILE A 329 -0.62 -11.50 -11.13
N GLN A 330 -1.06 -12.23 -10.11
CA GLN A 330 -0.63 -12.00 -8.74
C GLN A 330 0.58 -12.85 -8.40
N GLU A 331 1.65 -12.20 -8.00
CA GLU A 331 2.87 -12.86 -7.54
C GLU A 331 3.14 -12.53 -6.06
N SER A 332 4.03 -13.30 -5.45
CA SER A 332 4.61 -12.96 -4.15
C SER A 332 6.06 -13.38 -4.11
N GLU A 333 6.88 -12.58 -3.43
CA GLU A 333 8.30 -12.83 -3.25
C GLU A 333 8.63 -12.94 -1.77
N GLU A 334 9.40 -13.93 -1.40
CA GLU A 334 9.94 -14.11 -0.05
C GLU A 334 11.39 -13.60 -0.01
N ILE A 335 11.71 -12.80 1.01
CA ILE A 335 13.07 -12.32 1.21
C ILE A 335 13.90 -13.44 1.85
N GLU A 336 14.95 -13.86 1.20
CA GLU A 336 15.86 -14.87 1.70
C GLU A 336 16.75 -14.32 2.83
N CYS A 337 16.58 -14.89 4.00
CA CYS A 337 17.31 -14.50 5.20
C CYS A 337 17.86 -15.72 5.94
N LYS A 338 18.93 -15.49 6.69
CA LYS A 338 19.53 -16.45 7.61
C LYS A 338 19.32 -15.96 9.05
N SER A 339 18.90 -16.83 9.94
CA SER A 339 18.80 -16.51 11.36
C SER A 339 20.18 -16.36 11.98
N VAL A 340 20.42 -15.28 12.70
CA VAL A 340 21.66 -15.01 13.45
C VAL A 340 21.33 -14.48 14.84
N ASP A 341 22.19 -14.81 15.80
CA ASP A 341 22.17 -14.20 17.13
C ASP A 341 23.35 -13.24 17.22
N ILE A 342 23.08 -12.00 17.59
CA ILE A 342 24.10 -10.98 17.81
C ILE A 342 23.91 -10.47 19.25
N GLU A 343 24.85 -10.76 20.12
CA GLU A 343 24.83 -10.35 21.52
C GLU A 343 23.55 -10.77 22.28
N GLY A 344 23.06 -11.98 22.00
CA GLY A 344 21.83 -12.51 22.61
C GLY A 344 20.54 -11.94 22.07
N ILE A 345 20.59 -11.28 20.91
CA ILE A 345 19.43 -10.74 20.20
C ILE A 345 19.27 -11.46 18.86
N TYR A 346 18.09 -12.02 18.64
CA TYR A 346 17.73 -12.65 17.37
C TYR A 346 17.57 -11.63 16.24
N TYR A 347 18.24 -11.86 15.11
CA TYR A 347 18.09 -11.11 13.86
C TYR A 347 17.95 -12.03 12.66
N LEU A 348 17.56 -11.45 11.56
CA LEU A 348 17.59 -12.04 10.23
C LEU A 348 18.64 -11.31 9.39
N GLU A 349 19.68 -12.01 8.99
CA GLU A 349 20.70 -11.50 8.08
C GLU A 349 20.27 -11.76 6.63
N LEU A 350 20.30 -10.70 5.83
CA LEU A 350 20.02 -10.81 4.39
C LEU A 350 21.11 -11.61 3.67
N ARG A 351 20.69 -12.41 2.70
CA ARG A 351 21.65 -12.98 1.76
C ARG A 351 22.26 -11.85 0.94
N ARG A 352 23.56 -11.71 1.03
CA ARG A 352 24.38 -10.78 0.24
C ARG A 352 24.93 -11.50 -0.99
N ASN A 353 25.31 -10.75 -2.03
CA ASN A 353 26.05 -11.27 -3.21
C ASN A 353 27.44 -11.75 -2.82
#